data_2ac183588ef1c392f8701a1f1c83656a
#
_entry.id   2ac183588ef1c392f8701a1f1c83656a
#
_cell.length_a   1.000
_cell.length_b   1.000
_cell.length_c   1.000
_cell.angle_alpha   90.00
_cell.angle_beta   90.00
_cell.angle_gamma   90.00
#
_symmetry.space_group_name_H-M   'P 1'
#
loop_
_entity.id
_entity.type
_entity.pdbx_description
1 polymer ?
#
loop_
_entity_poly.entity_id
_entity_poly.type
_entity_poly.pdbx_seq_one_letter_code
_entity_poly.pdbx_strand_id
1 'polypeptide(L)'
;MSLQAMKQHGVFSWNELVTTDVPAAKKFYREALGWELSDMKNGDMGYTMAKIGNQEVAGIMGMPQEAQGMPPAWGSYVTVDDVEARVARVTALGGKLLVAPRDIPSVGRFAIIADPQGAMLTMITYFQKE
;
A
#
# COMPACT_ATOMS: atom_id res chain seq x y z
N MET A 1 2.13 -11.82 -9.23
CA MET A 1 0.92 -11.39 -9.93
C MET A 1 1.30 -10.60 -11.17
N SER A 2 0.63 -10.81 -12.27
CA SER A 2 0.95 -10.10 -13.49
C SER A 2 0.52 -8.62 -13.38
N LEU A 3 1.16 -7.76 -14.16
CA LEU A 3 0.79 -6.35 -14.22
C LEU A 3 -0.68 -6.18 -14.59
N GLN A 4 -1.16 -7.01 -15.51
CA GLN A 4 -2.54 -6.92 -15.95
C GLN A 4 -3.51 -7.30 -14.84
N ALA A 5 -3.20 -8.33 -14.06
CA ALA A 5 -4.02 -8.73 -12.93
C ALA A 5 -4.05 -7.65 -11.86
N MET A 6 -2.92 -6.97 -11.63
CA MET A 6 -2.86 -5.89 -10.65
C MET A 6 -3.77 -4.71 -11.01
N LYS A 7 -4.10 -4.54 -12.27
CA LYS A 7 -4.95 -3.44 -12.72
C LYS A 7 -6.42 -3.79 -12.78
N GLN A 8 -6.76 -5.04 -12.48
CA GLN A 8 -8.15 -5.47 -12.53
C GLN A 8 -8.90 -4.98 -11.30
N HIS A 9 -10.04 -4.34 -11.52
CA HIS A 9 -10.88 -3.84 -10.44
C HIS A 9 -11.26 -4.96 -9.47
N GLY A 10 -11.10 -4.70 -8.18
CA GLY A 10 -11.48 -5.62 -7.12
C GLY A 10 -10.40 -6.59 -6.69
N VAL A 11 -9.24 -6.55 -7.32
CA VAL A 11 -8.14 -7.48 -7.03
C VAL A 11 -7.25 -6.91 -5.94
N PHE A 12 -6.84 -7.76 -4.98
CA PHE A 12 -5.75 -7.40 -4.08
C PHE A 12 -4.46 -7.37 -4.89
N SER A 13 -3.82 -6.20 -4.94
CA SER A 13 -2.71 -5.99 -5.85
C SER A 13 -1.38 -5.72 -5.17
N TRP A 14 -1.38 -5.43 -3.88
CA TRP A 14 -0.13 -5.10 -3.17
C TRP A 14 -0.30 -5.29 -1.68
N ASN A 15 0.82 -5.52 -1.00
CA ASN A 15 0.88 -5.52 0.46
C ASN A 15 2.02 -4.63 0.89
N GLU A 16 1.82 -3.90 1.98
CA GLU A 16 2.79 -2.93 2.43
C GLU A 16 2.86 -2.90 3.94
N LEU A 17 4.07 -2.96 4.47
CA LEU A 17 4.30 -2.74 5.88
C LEU A 17 4.55 -1.27 6.13
N VAL A 18 3.85 -0.72 7.10
CA VAL A 18 4.13 0.61 7.65
C VAL A 18 4.67 0.40 9.05
N THR A 19 5.88 0.87 9.32
CA THR A 19 6.56 0.55 10.58
C THR A 19 7.25 1.77 11.17
N THR A 20 7.52 1.71 12.46
CA THR A 20 8.22 2.77 13.16
C THR A 20 9.74 2.68 13.05
N ASP A 21 10.27 1.56 12.57
CA ASP A 21 11.71 1.35 12.47
C ASP A 21 12.01 0.53 11.23
N VAL A 22 12.23 1.22 10.12
CA VAL A 22 12.45 0.56 8.84
C VAL A 22 13.73 -0.29 8.84
N PRO A 23 14.89 0.20 9.33
CA PRO A 23 16.09 -0.65 9.36
C PRO A 23 15.92 -1.94 10.15
N ALA A 24 15.25 -1.87 11.29
CA ALA A 24 15.01 -3.08 12.10
C ALA A 24 14.05 -4.04 11.40
N ALA A 25 13.02 -3.52 10.74
CA ALA A 25 12.09 -4.35 9.99
C ALA A 25 12.80 -5.05 8.83
N LYS A 26 13.65 -4.32 8.11
CA LYS A 26 14.40 -4.91 7.01
C LYS A 26 15.26 -6.07 7.49
N LYS A 27 15.96 -5.89 8.59
CA LYS A 27 16.79 -6.95 9.14
C LYS A 27 15.94 -8.16 9.54
N PHE A 28 14.84 -7.90 10.23
CA PHE A 28 13.96 -8.98 10.69
C PHE A 28 13.41 -9.81 9.53
N TYR A 29 12.87 -9.16 8.52
CA TYR A 29 12.25 -9.90 7.41
C TYR A 29 13.28 -10.56 6.50
N ARG A 30 14.45 -9.97 6.37
CA ARG A 30 15.53 -10.62 5.64
C ARG A 30 15.92 -11.94 6.32
N GLU A 31 16.07 -11.91 7.63
CA GLU A 31 16.50 -13.09 8.37
C GLU A 31 15.38 -14.11 8.58
N ALA A 32 14.17 -13.63 8.84
CA ALA A 32 13.04 -14.52 9.11
C ALA A 32 12.49 -15.16 7.85
N LEU A 33 12.42 -14.42 6.75
CA LEU A 33 11.74 -14.87 5.53
C LEU A 33 12.66 -15.02 4.32
N GLY A 34 13.89 -14.55 4.41
CA GLY A 34 14.82 -14.63 3.28
C GLY A 34 14.51 -13.64 2.17
N TRP A 35 13.76 -12.60 2.45
CA TRP A 35 13.47 -11.59 1.44
C TRP A 35 14.73 -10.81 1.07
N GLU A 36 14.85 -10.47 -0.21
CA GLU A 36 15.84 -9.50 -0.67
C GLU A 36 15.21 -8.11 -0.60
N LEU A 37 15.89 -7.20 0.08
CA LEU A 37 15.33 -5.87 0.33
C LEU A 37 16.21 -4.82 -0.32
N SER A 38 15.60 -3.97 -1.14
CA SER A 38 16.32 -2.90 -1.81
C SER A 38 15.56 -1.59 -1.69
N ASP A 39 16.29 -0.53 -1.38
CA ASP A 39 15.68 0.78 -1.25
C ASP A 39 15.40 1.36 -2.63
N MET A 40 14.23 1.98 -2.77
CA MET A 40 13.87 2.63 -4.02
C MET A 40 14.63 3.93 -4.16
N LYS A 41 15.26 4.12 -5.32
CA LYS A 41 16.11 5.28 -5.57
C LYS A 41 15.35 6.59 -5.65
N ASN A 42 14.08 6.53 -6.02
CA ASN A 42 13.23 7.72 -6.10
C ASN A 42 12.43 7.91 -4.84
N GLY A 43 12.83 7.25 -3.77
CA GLY A 43 12.04 7.24 -2.56
C GLY A 43 12.34 8.41 -1.67
N ASP A 44 11.76 9.56 -1.95
CA ASP A 44 11.77 10.65 -0.98
C ASP A 44 11.18 10.22 0.34
N MET A 45 10.53 9.06 0.38
CA MET A 45 9.81 8.56 1.53
C MET A 45 10.44 7.31 2.13
N GLY A 46 11.64 6.95 1.69
CA GLY A 46 12.33 5.79 2.26
C GLY A 46 11.61 4.49 2.00
N TYR A 47 11.10 4.29 0.81
CA TYR A 47 10.38 3.07 0.47
C TYR A 47 11.34 1.95 0.13
N THR A 48 11.12 0.77 0.72
CA THR A 48 11.94 -0.41 0.49
C THR A 48 11.10 -1.47 -0.21
N MET A 49 11.66 -2.04 -1.25
CA MET A 49 11.01 -3.11 -2.01
C MET A 49 11.50 -4.46 -1.52
N ALA A 50 10.57 -5.36 -1.21
CA ALA A 50 10.88 -6.75 -0.86
C ALA A 50 10.68 -7.64 -2.08
N LYS A 51 11.67 -8.50 -2.33
CA LYS A 51 11.66 -9.37 -3.50
C LYS A 51 12.00 -10.80 -3.12
N ILE A 52 11.44 -11.73 -3.89
CA ILE A 52 11.87 -13.12 -3.91
C ILE A 52 12.30 -13.40 -5.35
N GLY A 53 13.59 -13.64 -5.54
CA GLY A 53 14.15 -13.71 -6.89
C GLY A 53 13.91 -12.40 -7.62
N ASN A 54 13.28 -12.46 -8.79
CA ASN A 54 12.94 -11.26 -9.55
C ASN A 54 11.52 -10.75 -9.28
N GLN A 55 10.82 -11.39 -8.35
CA GLN A 55 9.42 -11.05 -8.09
C GLN A 55 9.32 -10.09 -6.92
N GLU A 56 8.71 -8.93 -7.16
CA GLU A 56 8.39 -7.97 -6.11
C GLU A 56 7.16 -8.47 -5.36
N VAL A 57 7.26 -8.58 -4.03
CA VAL A 57 6.20 -9.19 -3.24
C VAL A 57 5.58 -8.23 -2.24
N ALA A 58 6.30 -7.20 -1.81
CA ALA A 58 5.77 -6.27 -0.81
C ALA A 58 6.60 -5.01 -0.76
N GLY A 59 6.09 -4.02 -0.06
CA GLY A 59 6.81 -2.79 0.24
C GLY A 59 6.92 -2.58 1.73
N ILE A 60 7.93 -1.82 2.15
CA ILE A 60 8.12 -1.44 3.55
C ILE A 60 8.39 0.06 3.57
N MET A 61 7.68 0.78 4.43
CA MET A 61 7.90 2.22 4.57
C MET A 61 7.75 2.66 6.01
N GLY A 62 8.28 3.82 6.30
CA GLY A 62 8.13 4.43 7.61
C GLY A 62 6.72 4.96 7.82
N MET A 63 6.39 5.20 9.06
CA MET A 63 5.08 5.68 9.46
C MET A 63 4.87 7.10 8.88
N PRO A 64 3.82 7.32 8.08
CA PRO A 64 3.54 8.67 7.62
C PRO A 64 3.09 9.54 8.79
N GLN A 65 3.24 10.86 8.61
CA GLN A 65 2.96 11.77 9.70
C GLN A 65 1.51 11.68 10.16
N GLU A 66 0.59 11.44 9.25
CA GLU A 66 -0.83 11.30 9.57
C GLU A 66 -1.14 10.09 10.46
N ALA A 67 -0.24 9.12 10.47
CA ALA A 67 -0.45 7.87 11.20
C ALA A 67 0.44 7.75 12.44
N GLN A 68 1.06 8.86 12.86
CA GLN A 68 1.90 8.82 14.07
C GLN A 68 1.08 8.36 15.27
N GLY A 69 1.68 7.47 16.06
CA GLY A 69 1.00 6.88 17.20
C GLY A 69 0.26 5.59 16.90
N MET A 70 0.12 5.23 15.62
CA MET A 70 -0.48 3.95 15.26
C MET A 70 0.55 2.84 15.38
N PRO A 71 0.14 1.61 15.72
CA PRO A 71 1.09 0.49 15.74
C PRO A 71 1.53 0.13 14.33
N PRO A 72 2.74 -0.45 14.20
CA PRO A 72 3.14 -0.99 12.90
C PRO A 72 2.16 -2.04 12.43
N ALA A 73 1.90 -2.08 11.13
CA ALA A 73 0.93 -3.01 10.58
C ALA A 73 1.17 -3.26 9.11
N TRP A 74 0.80 -4.44 8.68
CA TRP A 74 0.70 -4.77 7.28
C TRP A 74 -0.65 -4.31 6.75
N GLY A 75 -0.66 -3.72 5.56
CA GLY A 75 -1.89 -3.30 4.91
C GLY A 75 -1.96 -3.83 3.49
N SER A 76 -3.16 -4.11 3.07
CA SER A 76 -3.41 -4.62 1.72
C SER A 76 -4.01 -3.52 0.85
N TYR A 77 -3.69 -3.59 -0.44
CA TYR A 77 -4.20 -2.68 -1.46
C TYR A 77 -5.12 -3.43 -2.40
N VAL A 78 -6.28 -2.86 -2.67
CA VAL A 78 -7.20 -3.36 -3.69
C VAL A 78 -7.22 -2.39 -4.84
N THR A 79 -7.06 -2.90 -6.04
CA THR A 79 -7.17 -2.09 -7.25
C THR A 79 -8.64 -1.72 -7.48
N VAL A 80 -8.89 -0.45 -7.73
CA VAL A 80 -10.23 0.02 -8.09
C VAL A 80 -10.15 0.81 -9.38
N ASP A 81 -11.28 0.93 -10.04
CA ASP A 81 -11.37 1.61 -11.33
C ASP A 81 -11.26 3.13 -11.19
N ASP A 82 -11.81 3.69 -10.09
CA ASP A 82 -11.85 5.12 -9.86
C ASP A 82 -11.93 5.36 -8.37
N VAL A 83 -10.84 5.84 -7.79
CA VAL A 83 -10.73 6.00 -6.33
C VAL A 83 -11.82 6.92 -5.80
N GLU A 84 -12.04 8.09 -6.44
CA GLU A 84 -13.05 9.02 -5.93
C GLU A 84 -14.45 8.43 -5.95
N ALA A 85 -14.80 7.73 -7.02
CA ALA A 85 -16.12 7.10 -7.12
C ALA A 85 -16.30 6.03 -6.05
N ARG A 86 -15.25 5.26 -5.79
CA ARG A 86 -15.34 4.20 -4.78
C ARG A 86 -15.38 4.76 -3.37
N VAL A 87 -14.67 5.85 -3.11
CA VAL A 87 -14.77 6.52 -1.80
C VAL A 87 -16.21 6.97 -1.54
N ALA A 88 -16.87 7.55 -2.55
CA ALA A 88 -18.27 7.97 -2.41
C ALA A 88 -19.16 6.78 -2.08
N ARG A 89 -18.92 5.62 -2.72
CA ARG A 89 -19.69 4.41 -2.41
C ARG A 89 -19.42 3.90 -1.00
N VAL A 90 -18.14 3.93 -0.57
CA VAL A 90 -17.77 3.49 0.77
C VAL A 90 -18.52 4.30 1.82
N THR A 91 -18.52 5.61 1.71
CA THR A 91 -19.21 6.46 2.69
C THR A 91 -20.72 6.27 2.63
N ALA A 92 -21.29 6.10 1.46
CA ALA A 92 -22.72 5.85 1.30
C ALA A 92 -23.15 4.54 1.95
N LEU A 93 -22.25 3.57 2.03
CA LEU A 93 -22.54 2.25 2.57
C LEU A 93 -22.12 2.08 4.04
N GLY A 94 -21.77 3.17 4.71
CA GLY A 94 -21.47 3.15 6.14
C GLY A 94 -20.00 3.00 6.48
N GLY A 95 -19.11 2.98 5.49
CA GLY A 95 -17.68 3.00 5.75
C GLY A 95 -17.18 4.41 6.02
N LYS A 96 -15.88 4.53 6.29
CA LYS A 96 -15.26 5.81 6.61
C LYS A 96 -14.07 6.05 5.72
N LEU A 97 -13.86 7.32 5.38
CA LEU A 97 -12.65 7.76 4.68
C LEU A 97 -11.62 8.15 5.74
N LEU A 98 -10.48 7.46 5.74
CA LEU A 98 -9.41 7.71 6.71
C LEU A 98 -8.31 8.59 6.12
N VAL A 99 -7.95 8.36 4.85
CA VAL A 99 -6.99 9.19 4.13
C VAL A 99 -7.61 9.53 2.78
N ALA A 100 -7.76 10.83 2.53
CA ALA A 100 -8.38 11.33 1.30
C ALA A 100 -7.54 10.94 0.07
N PRO A 101 -8.18 10.83 -1.10
CA PRO A 101 -7.44 10.45 -2.31
C PRO A 101 -6.26 11.37 -2.57
N ARG A 102 -5.13 10.77 -2.89
CA ARG A 102 -3.92 11.51 -3.29
C ARG A 102 -3.03 10.61 -4.14
N ASP A 103 -2.09 11.23 -4.83
CA ASP A 103 -1.23 10.53 -5.77
C ASP A 103 0.04 10.05 -5.09
N ILE A 104 0.46 8.83 -5.47
CA ILE A 104 1.84 8.37 -5.27
C ILE A 104 2.53 8.59 -6.61
N PRO A 105 3.52 9.49 -6.70
CA PRO A 105 4.14 9.81 -7.98
C PRO A 105 4.62 8.55 -8.72
N SER A 106 4.32 8.48 -9.98
CA SER A 106 4.67 7.37 -10.89
C SER A 106 3.98 6.05 -10.60
N VAL A 107 3.14 5.97 -9.59
CA VAL A 107 2.51 4.72 -9.19
C VAL A 107 1.00 4.74 -9.41
N GLY A 108 0.31 5.61 -8.70
CA GLY A 108 -1.15 5.64 -8.80
C GLY A 108 -1.77 6.61 -7.81
N ARG A 109 -3.08 6.58 -7.77
CA ARG A 109 -3.86 7.38 -6.85
C ARG A 109 -4.53 6.47 -5.84
N PHE A 110 -4.44 6.82 -4.55
CA PHE A 110 -4.92 5.94 -3.49
C PHE A 110 -5.74 6.69 -2.46
N ALA A 111 -6.53 5.93 -1.71
CA ALA A 111 -7.22 6.41 -0.52
C ALA A 111 -7.25 5.27 0.49
N ILE A 112 -7.31 5.61 1.78
CA ILE A 112 -7.44 4.61 2.82
C ILE A 112 -8.82 4.74 3.43
N ILE A 113 -9.52 3.62 3.53
CA ILE A 113 -10.87 3.57 4.06
C ILE A 113 -10.95 2.55 5.20
N ALA A 114 -12.03 2.63 5.96
CA ALA A 114 -12.40 1.59 6.89
C ALA A 114 -13.80 1.10 6.53
N ASP A 115 -14.01 -0.20 6.61
CA ASP A 115 -15.34 -0.76 6.40
C ASP A 115 -16.23 -0.44 7.62
N PRO A 116 -17.53 -0.77 7.57
CA PRO A 116 -18.43 -0.42 8.68
C PRO A 116 -18.04 -1.04 10.03
N GLN A 117 -17.25 -2.11 10.05
CA GLN A 117 -16.78 -2.72 11.28
C GLN A 117 -15.41 -2.18 11.72
N GLY A 118 -14.80 -1.30 10.92
CA GLY A 118 -13.56 -0.66 11.29
C GLY A 118 -12.31 -1.28 10.67
N ALA A 119 -12.45 -2.26 9.78
CA ALA A 119 -11.28 -2.84 9.12
C ALA A 119 -10.75 -1.89 8.06
N MET A 120 -9.44 -1.68 8.06
CA MET A 120 -8.79 -0.74 7.15
C MET A 120 -8.41 -1.43 5.84
N LEU A 121 -8.53 -0.68 4.75
CA LEU A 121 -8.17 -1.15 3.42
C LEU A 121 -7.72 0.05 2.59
N THR A 122 -6.68 -0.15 1.79
CA THR A 122 -6.24 0.86 0.84
C THR A 122 -6.79 0.54 -0.54
N MET A 123 -7.43 1.52 -1.17
CA MET A 123 -7.87 1.43 -2.56
C MET A 123 -6.91 2.19 -3.43
N ILE A 124 -6.57 1.64 -4.59
CA ILE A 124 -5.61 2.27 -5.49
C ILE A 124 -6.03 2.10 -6.94
N THR A 125 -5.83 3.15 -7.73
CA THR A 125 -5.91 3.09 -9.19
C THR A 125 -4.52 3.40 -9.70
N TYR A 126 -3.89 2.42 -10.35
CA TYR A 126 -2.54 2.58 -10.87
C TYR A 126 -2.56 3.45 -12.13
N PHE A 127 -1.56 4.32 -12.25
CA PHE A 127 -1.40 5.08 -13.48
C PHE A 127 -1.01 4.14 -14.61
N GLN A 128 -1.50 4.42 -15.79
CA GLN A 128 -1.11 3.63 -16.94
C GLN A 128 0.29 4.02 -17.37
N LYS A 129 1.11 3.00 -17.62
CA LYS A 129 2.43 3.21 -18.20
C LYS A 129 2.32 3.16 -19.71
N GLU A 130 2.90 4.14 -20.34
CA GLU A 130 2.99 4.17 -21.80
C GLU A 130 4.22 3.43 -22.29
#